data_f844de615dda14bad9d336ae91fa39fb
#
_entry.id   f844de615dda14bad9d336ae91fa39fb
#
_cell.length_a   1.000
_cell.length_b   1.000
_cell.length_c   1.000
_cell.angle_alpha   90.00
_cell.angle_beta   90.00
_cell.angle_gamma   90.00
#
_symmetry.space_group_name_H-M   'P 1'
#
loop_
_entity.id
_entity.type
_entity.pdbx_description
1 polymer ?
#
loop_
_entity_poly.entity_id
_entity_poly.type
_entity_poly.pdbx_seq_one_letter_code
_entity_poly.pdbx_strand_id
1 'polypeptide(L)'
;MSEAKQDQVEKAKNEQGEVCYPDRKTNTVVVLSSNQMGQGSEELGEILMKGFIFALTELDELPSTVLLYNSGVKLSTEGSKSIEDLKTLQAQGVEILSCGTCLNYYDLADKLEVGEVTNMYFIVEKMSQADKIIRP
;
A
#
# COMPACT_ATOMS: atom_id res chain seq x y z
N MET A 1 10.57 -6.90 13.11
CA MET A 1 10.82 -6.85 13.46
C MET A 1 11.03 -6.97 13.77
N SER A 2 11.08 -6.57 13.95
CA SER A 2 11.40 -6.45 14.44
C SER A 2 11.88 -6.25 15.08
N GLU A 3 11.84 -5.73 15.30
CA GLU A 3 12.51 -5.31 15.89
C GLU A 3 13.50 -5.67 15.90
N ALA A 4 13.55 -6.38 15.23
CA ALA A 4 14.70 -6.40 15.67
C ALA A 4 15.49 -5.73 14.92
N LYS A 5 15.42 -5.25 14.23
CA LYS A 5 16.13 -4.40 13.84
C LYS A 5 16.04 -3.28 14.49
N GLN A 6 15.17 -3.13 15.13
CA GLN A 6 15.06 -1.95 15.73
C GLN A 6 16.03 -1.70 16.79
N ASP A 7 16.82 -2.62 17.09
CA ASP A 7 17.78 -2.31 18.06
C ASP A 7 18.81 -1.43 17.55
N GLN A 8 18.91 -1.23 16.29
CA GLN A 8 19.86 -0.30 15.77
C GLN A 8 19.38 1.13 15.91
N VAL A 9 18.15 1.33 16.32
CA VAL A 9 17.64 2.67 16.53
C VAL A 9 18.08 3.17 17.88
N GLU A 10 18.65 4.36 17.93
CA GLU A 10 19.09 4.93 19.19
C GLU A 10 17.88 5.22 20.07
N LYS A 11 17.91 4.78 21.30
CA LYS A 11 16.80 4.94 22.21
C LYS A 11 16.92 6.26 22.95
N ALA A 12 15.85 7.01 22.99
CA ALA A 12 15.77 8.24 23.76
C ALA A 12 14.63 8.11 24.76
N LYS A 13 14.68 8.89 25.82
CA LYS A 13 13.65 8.85 26.83
C LYS A 13 12.93 10.18 26.88
N ASN A 14 11.61 10.13 27.04
CA ASN A 14 10.85 11.34 27.21
C ASN A 14 10.98 11.80 28.67
N GLU A 15 10.23 12.83 29.00
CA GLU A 15 10.35 13.41 30.34
C GLU A 15 9.93 12.45 31.44
N GLN A 16 9.07 11.51 31.11
CA GLN A 16 8.62 10.53 32.08
C GLN A 16 9.56 9.35 32.16
N GLY A 17 10.65 9.34 31.43
CA GLY A 17 11.58 8.24 31.46
C GLY A 17 11.23 7.10 30.53
N GLU A 18 10.20 7.26 29.70
CA GLU A 18 9.81 6.22 28.76
C GLU A 18 10.71 6.23 27.55
N VAL A 19 11.03 5.03 27.06
CA VAL A 19 11.86 4.89 25.89
C VAL A 19 11.05 5.22 24.65
N CYS A 20 11.61 6.05 23.76
CA CYS A 20 10.97 6.32 22.49
C CYS A 20 11.90 6.01 21.34
N TYR A 21 11.34 5.89 20.18
CA TYR A 21 12.09 5.60 18.96
C TYR A 21 11.71 6.64 17.93
N PRO A 22 12.26 7.85 18.06
CA PRO A 22 11.78 8.96 17.21
C PRO A 22 11.94 8.72 15.73
N ASP A 23 12.92 7.91 15.32
CA ASP A 23 13.13 7.66 13.90
C ASP A 23 12.39 6.44 13.41
N ARG A 24 11.71 5.74 14.28
CA ARG A 24 11.05 4.51 13.88
C ARG A 24 9.68 4.83 13.33
N LYS A 25 9.41 4.36 12.14
CA LYS A 25 8.12 4.52 11.51
C LYS A 25 7.36 3.22 11.56
N THR A 26 6.04 3.33 11.69
CA THR A 26 5.19 2.17 11.60
C THR A 26 5.21 1.63 10.18
N ASN A 27 5.44 0.34 10.05
CA ASN A 27 5.42 -0.30 8.75
C ASN A 27 3.98 -0.65 8.42
N THR A 28 3.29 0.28 7.79
CA THR A 28 1.89 0.09 7.41
C THR A 28 1.82 -0.37 5.97
N VAL A 29 1.14 -1.47 5.74
CA VAL A 29 0.94 -2.02 4.40
C VAL A 29 -0.53 -1.91 4.06
N VAL A 30 -0.83 -1.30 2.93
CA VAL A 30 -2.20 -1.19 2.42
C VAL A 30 -2.40 -2.27 1.37
N VAL A 31 -3.48 -3.03 1.49
CA VAL A 31 -3.77 -4.12 0.57
C VAL A 31 -5.05 -3.77 -0.19
N LEU A 32 -4.92 -3.61 -1.49
CA LEU A 32 -6.05 -3.32 -2.35
C LEU A 32 -6.41 -4.58 -3.12
N SER A 33 -7.34 -5.34 -2.57
CA SER A 33 -7.73 -6.64 -3.13
C SER A 33 -8.85 -6.51 -4.16
N SER A 34 -9.33 -5.30 -4.40
CA SER A 34 -10.43 -5.06 -5.34
C SER A 34 -10.32 -3.63 -5.83
N ASN A 35 -10.87 -3.36 -7.00
CA ASN A 35 -10.97 -1.98 -7.45
C ASN A 35 -12.21 -1.29 -6.88
N GLN A 36 -12.92 -1.96 -5.98
CA GLN A 36 -14.09 -1.42 -5.32
C GLN A 36 -13.91 -1.51 -3.82
N MET A 37 -14.45 -0.53 -3.11
CA MET A 37 -14.40 -0.53 -1.65
C MET A 37 -15.79 -0.85 -1.12
N GLY A 38 -15.87 -1.95 -0.37
CA GLY A 38 -17.13 -2.42 0.17
C GLY A 38 -17.93 -3.22 -0.84
N GLN A 39 -19.10 -3.65 -0.43
CA GLN A 39 -19.98 -4.45 -1.27
C GLN A 39 -21.30 -3.74 -1.41
N GLY A 40 -21.89 -3.87 -2.59
CA GLY A 40 -23.13 -3.18 -2.92
C GLY A 40 -23.04 -2.73 -4.34
N SER A 41 -23.23 -1.43 -4.56
CA SER A 41 -23.13 -0.87 -5.90
C SER A 41 -21.68 -0.85 -6.36
N GLU A 42 -21.43 -1.35 -7.57
CA GLU A 42 -20.08 -1.33 -8.12
C GLU A 42 -19.64 0.10 -8.39
N GLU A 43 -20.54 0.91 -8.89
CA GLU A 43 -20.21 2.30 -9.18
C GLU A 43 -19.82 3.03 -7.91
N LEU A 44 -20.59 2.83 -6.84
CA LEU A 44 -20.26 3.45 -5.57
C LEU A 44 -18.94 2.93 -5.02
N GLY A 45 -18.70 1.62 -5.16
CA GLY A 45 -17.46 1.03 -4.68
C GLY A 45 -16.25 1.63 -5.35
N GLU A 46 -16.34 1.93 -6.65
CA GLU A 46 -15.24 2.53 -7.37
C GLU A 46 -15.02 3.98 -6.93
N ILE A 47 -16.11 4.71 -6.69
CA ILE A 47 -16.00 6.07 -6.18
C ILE A 47 -15.32 6.08 -4.80
N LEU A 48 -15.72 5.15 -3.95
CA LEU A 48 -15.15 5.09 -2.60
C LEU A 48 -13.67 4.70 -2.65
N MET A 49 -13.30 3.80 -3.54
CA MET A 49 -11.90 3.40 -3.66
C MET A 49 -11.04 4.56 -4.13
N LYS A 50 -11.56 5.34 -5.08
CA LYS A 50 -10.83 6.52 -5.52
C LYS A 50 -10.60 7.48 -4.36
N GLY A 51 -11.62 7.68 -3.54
CA GLY A 51 -11.50 8.54 -2.36
C GLY A 51 -10.55 7.98 -1.34
N PHE A 52 -10.56 6.66 -1.17
CA PHE A 52 -9.64 6.01 -0.22
C PHE A 52 -8.19 6.26 -0.61
N ILE A 53 -7.87 6.05 -1.89
CA ILE A 53 -6.50 6.23 -2.35
C ILE A 53 -6.08 7.69 -2.25
N PHE A 54 -6.99 8.61 -2.61
CA PHE A 54 -6.68 10.01 -2.45
C PHE A 54 -6.41 10.35 -0.98
N ALA A 55 -7.22 9.81 -0.07
CA ALA A 55 -7.05 10.07 1.35
C ALA A 55 -5.69 9.58 1.84
N LEU A 56 -5.18 8.49 1.27
CA LEU A 56 -3.84 8.02 1.65
C LEU A 56 -2.79 9.08 1.38
N THR A 57 -2.93 9.85 0.29
CA THR A 57 -1.93 10.86 -0.05
C THR A 57 -1.93 12.01 0.93
N GLU A 58 -3.00 12.15 1.72
CA GLU A 58 -3.15 13.27 2.65
C GLU A 58 -2.78 12.91 4.08
N LEU A 59 -2.41 11.66 4.34
CA LEU A 59 -2.04 11.26 5.69
C LEU A 59 -0.70 11.87 6.10
N ASP A 60 -0.56 12.17 7.39
CA ASP A 60 0.70 12.66 7.89
C ASP A 60 1.80 11.61 7.76
N GLU A 61 1.47 10.35 8.03
CA GLU A 61 2.42 9.26 7.88
C GLU A 61 1.89 8.32 6.82
N LEU A 62 2.60 8.25 5.70
CA LEU A 62 2.16 7.45 4.57
C LEU A 62 2.46 5.97 4.81
N PRO A 63 1.73 5.06 4.17
CA PRO A 63 2.08 3.64 4.27
C PRO A 63 3.43 3.41 3.59
N SER A 64 4.08 2.31 3.95
CA SER A 64 5.34 1.95 3.32
C SER A 64 5.11 1.26 1.98
N THR A 65 4.01 0.53 1.86
CA THR A 65 3.76 -0.30 0.68
C THR A 65 2.27 -0.35 0.41
N VAL A 66 1.92 -0.37 -0.87
CA VAL A 66 0.56 -0.64 -1.34
C VAL A 66 0.65 -1.88 -2.22
N LEU A 67 -0.08 -2.92 -1.83
CA LEU A 67 -0.12 -4.17 -2.58
C LEU A 67 -1.45 -4.25 -3.30
N LEU A 68 -1.40 -4.63 -4.58
CA LEU A 68 -2.61 -4.74 -5.39
C LEU A 68 -2.70 -6.15 -5.97
N TYR A 69 -3.82 -6.82 -5.76
CA TYR A 69 -4.05 -8.12 -6.37
C TYR A 69 -5.53 -8.28 -6.70
N ASN A 70 -5.84 -9.35 -7.41
CA ASN A 70 -7.16 -9.58 -7.98
C ASN A 70 -7.57 -8.34 -8.77
N SER A 71 -8.81 -7.87 -8.67
CA SER A 71 -9.22 -6.70 -9.45
C SER A 71 -8.56 -5.41 -8.95
N GLY A 72 -7.86 -5.46 -7.82
CA GLY A 72 -7.11 -4.30 -7.36
C GLY A 72 -6.04 -3.85 -8.35
N VAL A 73 -5.49 -4.78 -9.16
CA VAL A 73 -4.48 -4.38 -10.13
C VAL A 73 -5.04 -3.44 -11.20
N LYS A 74 -6.37 -3.39 -11.35
CA LYS A 74 -6.97 -2.44 -12.29
C LYS A 74 -6.73 -1.00 -11.87
N LEU A 75 -6.41 -0.78 -10.59
CA LEU A 75 -6.16 0.57 -10.09
C LEU A 75 -4.81 1.11 -10.52
N SER A 76 -3.86 0.24 -10.85
CA SER A 76 -2.52 0.66 -11.24
C SER A 76 -2.29 0.59 -12.75
N THR A 77 -3.32 0.28 -13.52
CA THR A 77 -3.18 0.07 -14.94
C THR A 77 -3.94 1.12 -15.74
N GLU A 78 -3.72 1.12 -17.04
CA GLU A 78 -4.28 2.10 -17.97
C GLU A 78 -5.79 2.22 -17.79
N GLY A 79 -6.29 3.45 -17.71
CA GLY A 79 -7.71 3.71 -17.54
C GLY A 79 -8.13 3.95 -16.10
N SER A 80 -7.26 3.68 -15.14
CA SER A 80 -7.59 3.91 -13.74
C SER A 80 -7.66 5.40 -13.43
N LYS A 81 -8.62 5.78 -12.61
CA LYS A 81 -8.74 7.17 -12.18
C LYS A 81 -7.85 7.46 -10.98
N SER A 82 -7.14 6.47 -10.47
CA SER A 82 -6.28 6.62 -9.31
C SER A 82 -4.79 6.66 -9.66
N ILE A 83 -4.47 6.71 -10.95
CA ILE A 83 -3.07 6.66 -11.38
C ILE A 83 -2.27 7.83 -10.78
N GLU A 84 -2.80 9.05 -10.86
CA GLU A 84 -2.05 10.20 -10.38
C GLU A 84 -1.86 10.15 -8.86
N ASP A 85 -2.85 9.67 -8.13
CA ASP A 85 -2.73 9.55 -6.68
C ASP A 85 -1.69 8.50 -6.32
N LEU A 86 -1.69 7.37 -7.04
CA LEU A 86 -0.70 6.33 -6.79
C LEU A 86 0.70 6.82 -7.15
N LYS A 87 0.83 7.61 -8.20
CA LYS A 87 2.13 8.19 -8.55
C LYS A 87 2.60 9.17 -7.49
N THR A 88 1.68 9.92 -6.89
CA THR A 88 2.01 10.83 -5.81
C THR A 88 2.58 10.05 -4.62
N LEU A 89 1.95 8.93 -4.28
CA LEU A 89 2.46 8.09 -3.21
C LEU A 89 3.84 7.54 -3.56
N GLN A 90 4.00 7.06 -4.79
CA GLN A 90 5.27 6.50 -5.21
C GLN A 90 6.38 7.54 -5.17
N ALA A 91 6.09 8.76 -5.57
CA ALA A 91 7.08 9.83 -5.57
C ALA A 91 7.55 10.16 -4.17
N GLN A 92 6.75 9.84 -3.16
CA GLN A 92 7.11 10.09 -1.78
C GLN A 92 7.68 8.87 -1.08
N GLY A 93 8.00 7.84 -1.84
CA GLY A 93 8.69 6.69 -1.29
C GLY A 93 7.81 5.49 -0.98
N VAL A 94 6.52 5.56 -1.28
CA VAL A 94 5.63 4.42 -1.06
C VAL A 94 5.86 3.42 -2.19
N GLU A 95 6.03 2.15 -1.82
CA GLU A 95 6.25 1.10 -2.79
C GLU A 95 4.89 0.62 -3.30
N ILE A 96 4.70 0.62 -4.61
CA ILE A 96 3.43 0.21 -5.23
C ILE A 96 3.70 -1.08 -5.99
N LEU A 97 3.08 -2.18 -5.58
CA LEU A 97 3.36 -3.50 -6.14
C LEU A 97 2.07 -4.17 -6.60
N SER A 98 2.05 -4.60 -7.85
CA SER A 98 0.90 -5.25 -8.45
C SER A 98 1.22 -6.72 -8.74
N CYS A 99 0.28 -7.60 -8.44
CA CYS A 99 0.46 -9.04 -8.63
C CYS A 99 0.52 -9.37 -10.11
N GLY A 100 1.62 -10.04 -10.52
CA GLY A 100 1.81 -10.38 -11.93
C GLY A 100 0.79 -11.39 -12.44
N THR A 101 0.43 -12.39 -11.62
CA THR A 101 -0.58 -13.36 -12.01
C THR A 101 -1.91 -12.65 -12.31
N CYS A 102 -2.26 -11.68 -11.49
CA CYS A 102 -3.52 -10.96 -11.67
C CYS A 102 -3.49 -10.06 -12.90
N LEU A 103 -2.34 -9.41 -13.13
CA LEU A 103 -2.19 -8.61 -14.34
C LEU A 103 -2.36 -9.48 -15.58
N ASN A 104 -1.76 -10.68 -15.57
CA ASN A 104 -1.90 -11.59 -16.70
C ASN A 104 -3.33 -12.05 -16.88
N TYR A 105 -3.99 -12.37 -15.78
CA TYR A 105 -5.36 -12.87 -15.87
C TYR A 105 -6.29 -11.85 -16.51
N TYR A 106 -6.12 -10.58 -16.20
CA TYR A 106 -6.96 -9.51 -16.74
C TYR A 106 -6.40 -8.93 -18.05
N ASP A 107 -5.30 -9.53 -18.56
CA ASP A 107 -4.68 -9.07 -19.81
C ASP A 107 -4.22 -7.63 -19.68
N LEU A 108 -3.61 -7.31 -18.55
CA LEU A 108 -3.16 -5.96 -18.24
C LEU A 108 -1.65 -5.88 -18.03
N ALA A 109 -0.92 -6.96 -18.35
CA ALA A 109 0.51 -7.02 -18.04
C ALA A 109 1.29 -5.90 -18.72
N ASP A 110 0.88 -5.51 -19.92
CA ASP A 110 1.58 -4.46 -20.65
C ASP A 110 0.92 -3.09 -20.47
N LYS A 111 0.02 -2.97 -19.50
CA LYS A 111 -0.72 -1.72 -19.28
C LYS A 111 -0.47 -1.12 -17.91
N LEU A 112 0.55 -1.59 -17.21
CA LEU A 112 0.89 -1.05 -15.89
C LEU A 112 1.37 0.38 -16.04
N GLU A 113 0.76 1.29 -15.28
CA GLU A 113 1.08 2.70 -15.38
C GLU A 113 1.85 3.22 -14.18
N VAL A 114 1.81 2.52 -13.05
CA VAL A 114 2.48 2.99 -11.85
C VAL A 114 2.92 1.77 -11.04
N GLY A 115 4.07 1.87 -10.40
CA GLY A 115 4.58 0.81 -9.56
C GLY A 115 5.24 -0.30 -10.36
N GLU A 116 5.42 -1.43 -9.72
CA GLU A 116 6.13 -2.55 -10.28
C GLU A 116 5.35 -3.83 -10.12
N VAL A 117 5.72 -4.85 -10.88
CA VAL A 117 5.10 -6.16 -10.80
C VAL A 117 5.77 -6.96 -9.69
N THR A 118 4.96 -7.72 -8.94
CA THR A 118 5.49 -8.59 -7.91
C THR A 118 4.80 -9.96 -8.01
N ASN A 119 5.18 -10.86 -7.12
CA ASN A 119 4.58 -12.18 -7.08
C ASN A 119 4.02 -12.46 -5.69
N MET A 120 3.33 -13.58 -5.55
CA MET A 120 2.64 -13.87 -4.30
C MET A 120 3.62 -14.07 -3.13
N TYR A 121 4.81 -14.58 -3.42
CA TYR A 121 5.78 -14.74 -2.33
C TYR A 121 6.11 -13.38 -1.68
N PHE A 122 6.40 -12.39 -2.50
CA PHE A 122 6.74 -11.07 -1.95
C PHE A 122 5.52 -10.38 -1.35
N ILE A 123 4.34 -10.63 -1.90
CA ILE A 123 3.12 -10.10 -1.31
C ILE A 123 2.97 -10.63 0.13
N VAL A 124 3.12 -11.94 0.29
CA VAL A 124 3.00 -12.56 1.60
C VAL A 124 4.10 -12.07 2.53
N GLU A 125 5.31 -11.94 2.01
CA GLU A 125 6.41 -11.47 2.81
C GLU A 125 6.17 -10.05 3.32
N LYS A 126 5.72 -9.17 2.45
CA LYS A 126 5.42 -7.79 2.85
C LYS A 126 4.34 -7.76 3.92
N MET A 127 3.31 -8.59 3.76
CA MET A 127 2.24 -8.61 4.75
C MET A 127 2.72 -9.18 6.07
N SER A 128 3.60 -10.19 6.04
CA SER A 128 4.06 -10.80 7.26
C SER A 128 5.01 -9.90 8.06
N GLN A 129 5.64 -8.95 7.39
CA GLN A 129 6.55 -8.01 8.04
C GLN A 129 5.86 -6.72 8.47
N ALA A 130 4.59 -6.57 8.16
CA ALA A 130 3.88 -5.34 8.44
C ALA A 130 3.55 -5.22 9.93
N ASP A 131 3.69 -4.02 10.45
CA ASP A 131 3.19 -3.73 11.80
C ASP A 131 1.68 -3.58 11.75
N LYS A 132 1.16 -3.03 10.67
CA LYS A 132 -0.28 -2.80 10.53
C LYS A 132 -0.65 -3.01 9.07
N ILE A 133 -1.78 -3.68 8.85
CA ILE A 133 -2.31 -3.90 7.51
C ILE A 133 -3.67 -3.23 7.43
N ILE A 134 -3.86 -2.43 6.38
CA ILE A 134 -5.14 -1.79 6.09
C ILE A 134 -5.67 -2.38 4.79
N ARG A 135 -6.82 -3.00 4.85
CA ARG A 135 -7.44 -3.57 3.67
C ARG A 135 -8.88 -3.09 3.60
N PRO A 136 -9.16 -2.10 2.76
CA PRO A 136 -10.49 -1.52 2.67
C PRO A 136 -11.52 -2.44 2.03
#